data_8cbba831a4f7d9c965b1a2d84155b5fc
#
_entry.id   8cbba831a4f7d9c965b1a2d84155b5fc
#
_cell.length_a   1.000
_cell.length_b   1.000
_cell.length_c   1.000
_cell.angle_alpha   90.00
_cell.angle_beta   90.00
_cell.angle_gamma   90.00
#
_symmetry.space_group_name_H-M   'P 1'
#
loop_
_entity.id
_entity.type
_entity.pdbx_description
1 polymer ?
#
loop_
_entity_poly.entity_id
_entity_poly.type
_entity_poly.pdbx_seq_one_letter_code
_entity_poly.pdbx_strand_id
1 'polypeptide(L)'
;MNKNTVLSLTLLTLLMNSAVLSAKEPNQPPAISVVTESVQSQQISQSLSVVGKLKAEQSVDIAAEVAGKVNMIAVQANQQVKKDQILIKLDDDKTQAALVEAKAYLQDEQRKLTEYERLLKRNAITPTEIDAQRARVEIGQARLNAAQANLADLHITAPFDGTVGFIDFSRGKWVSAGSELLTLDNLSLMQLDLQIPERYLPQLSKGMKVQGSSEAWPNVQFEGSVVAVDSRINQETLNLRVRVHFPNPDQRLKPGMLMSARIHFPAISAPIIPVQALEYSGTKRFVYVIGEDNVAKRREVSLGARVENQVVIEKGLQIGEKIVVQGIVNMRDNARVSEVTVEGRPLKKDDK
;
A
#
# COMPACT_ATOMS: atom_id res chain seq x y z
N MET A 1 105.91 46.59 27.16
CA MET A 1 107.31 46.01 26.99
C MET A 1 107.16 44.70 26.22
N ASN A 2 107.77 44.69 25.07
CA ASN A 2 108.45 43.58 24.37
C ASN A 2 107.61 42.26 24.19
N LYS A 3 107.65 41.61 23.14
CA LYS A 3 108.34 41.64 21.82
C LYS A 3 107.84 40.40 21.06
N ASN A 4 107.63 40.55 19.81
CA ASN A 4 108.17 39.76 18.69
C ASN A 4 108.02 38.19 18.85
N THR A 5 107.72 37.41 17.85
CA THR A 5 108.16 37.35 16.46
C THR A 5 107.37 36.20 15.76
N VAL A 6 106.92 36.46 14.59
CA VAL A 6 107.35 35.93 13.29
C VAL A 6 107.09 34.42 12.97
N LEU A 7 106.25 34.20 12.00
CA LEU A 7 106.39 33.39 10.76
C LEU A 7 106.62 31.87 10.90
N SER A 8 105.68 31.08 10.44
CA SER A 8 106.04 30.11 9.38
C SER A 8 104.76 29.56 8.72
N LEU A 9 104.74 29.71 7.44
CA LEU A 9 103.86 29.22 6.43
C LEU A 9 104.09 27.73 6.24
N THR A 10 103.10 26.89 6.49
CA THR A 10 103.05 25.56 5.88
C THR A 10 101.60 25.24 5.44
N LEU A 11 101.46 25.18 4.14
CA LEU A 11 100.38 24.75 3.33
C LEU A 11 100.15 23.27 3.55
N LEU A 12 99.00 22.87 4.27
CA LEU A 12 98.57 21.49 4.31
C LEU A 12 97.20 21.45 3.74
N THR A 13 97.06 21.01 2.51
CA THR A 13 95.84 20.69 1.80
C THR A 13 95.17 19.52 2.47
N LEU A 14 94.08 19.77 3.27
CA LEU A 14 93.21 18.72 3.80
C LEU A 14 92.07 18.57 2.84
N LEU A 15 92.06 17.47 2.08
CA LEU A 15 90.94 16.99 1.29
C LEU A 15 89.81 16.72 2.26
N MET A 16 88.76 17.59 2.35
CA MET A 16 87.48 17.32 2.92
C MET A 16 86.68 16.42 1.97
N ASN A 17 86.67 15.14 2.26
CA ASN A 17 85.83 14.16 1.65
C ASN A 17 84.39 14.44 2.16
N SER A 18 83.57 15.20 1.37
CA SER A 18 82.19 15.41 1.61
C SER A 18 81.48 14.09 1.35
N ALA A 19 81.28 13.30 2.40
CA ALA A 19 80.33 12.21 2.41
C ALA A 19 78.93 12.82 2.24
N VAL A 20 78.41 12.72 1.04
CA VAL A 20 76.99 12.95 0.75
C VAL A 20 76.24 11.89 1.55
N LEU A 21 75.63 12.29 2.71
CA LEU A 21 74.63 11.50 3.39
C LEU A 21 73.46 11.43 2.44
N SER A 22 73.38 10.33 1.68
CA SER A 22 72.17 9.96 0.98
C SER A 22 71.11 9.73 2.05
N ALA A 23 70.26 10.71 2.30
CA ALA A 23 69.06 10.52 3.13
C ALA A 23 68.27 9.40 2.50
N LYS A 24 68.34 8.23 3.11
CA LYS A 24 67.48 7.09 2.76
C LYS A 24 66.05 7.58 2.94
N GLU A 25 65.31 7.74 1.85
CA GLU A 25 63.87 8.02 1.90
C GLU A 25 63.21 7.10 2.92
N PRO A 26 62.27 7.60 3.73
CA PRO A 26 61.57 6.76 4.69
C PRO A 26 61.00 5.56 3.96
N ASN A 27 61.35 4.37 4.44
CA ASN A 27 60.97 3.08 3.90
C ASN A 27 59.45 3.01 3.87
N GLN A 28 58.84 3.47 2.77
CA GLN A 28 57.39 3.37 2.62
C GLN A 28 57.04 1.89 2.56
N PRO A 29 56.03 1.44 3.33
CA PRO A 29 55.62 0.04 3.31
C PRO A 29 55.30 -0.36 1.85
N PRO A 30 55.69 -1.57 1.44
CA PRO A 30 55.43 -2.03 0.09
C PRO A 30 53.96 -1.95 -0.27
N ALA A 31 53.66 -1.44 -1.45
CA ALA A 31 52.26 -1.37 -1.91
C ALA A 31 51.69 -2.78 -2.09
N ILE A 32 50.48 -2.99 -1.62
CA ILE A 32 49.77 -4.26 -1.73
C ILE A 32 49.17 -4.35 -3.13
N SER A 33 49.46 -5.44 -3.84
CA SER A 33 48.88 -5.70 -5.17
C SER A 33 47.43 -6.09 -5.03
N VAL A 34 46.53 -5.34 -5.68
CA VAL A 34 45.09 -5.54 -5.61
C VAL A 34 44.42 -5.43 -7.00
N VAL A 35 43.37 -6.16 -7.21
CA VAL A 35 42.47 -5.94 -8.35
C VAL A 35 41.36 -4.98 -7.91
N THR A 36 41.09 -3.99 -8.74
CA THR A 36 40.11 -2.94 -8.45
C THR A 36 38.99 -2.95 -9.47
N GLU A 37 37.82 -2.50 -9.06
CA GLU A 37 36.68 -2.30 -9.93
C GLU A 37 35.92 -1.03 -9.51
N SER A 38 35.38 -0.32 -10.49
CA SER A 38 34.51 0.82 -10.20
C SER A 38 33.13 0.36 -9.83
N VAL A 39 32.57 0.95 -8.77
CA VAL A 39 31.21 0.67 -8.31
C VAL A 39 30.22 1.00 -9.42
N GLN A 40 29.54 -0.02 -9.90
CA GLN A 40 28.57 0.11 -10.98
C GLN A 40 27.19 0.43 -10.42
N SER A 41 26.31 0.98 -11.27
CA SER A 41 24.91 1.18 -10.98
C SER A 41 24.09 0.08 -11.64
N GLN A 42 23.20 -0.52 -10.89
CA GLN A 42 22.23 -1.47 -11.42
C GLN A 42 20.81 -1.04 -11.08
N GLN A 43 19.89 -1.23 -12.04
CA GLN A 43 18.46 -1.06 -11.82
C GLN A 43 17.93 -2.25 -11.03
N ILE A 44 17.45 -1.98 -9.82
CA ILE A 44 16.93 -3.02 -8.91
C ILE A 44 15.44 -2.87 -8.80
N SER A 45 14.72 -3.89 -9.27
CA SER A 45 13.27 -3.99 -9.08
C SER A 45 12.98 -4.34 -7.63
N GLN A 46 12.20 -3.50 -6.98
CA GLN A 46 11.73 -3.74 -5.63
C GLN A 46 10.30 -4.27 -5.65
N SER A 47 10.01 -5.26 -4.84
CA SER A 47 8.65 -5.74 -4.65
C SER A 47 8.38 -6.03 -3.18
N LEU A 48 7.14 -5.83 -2.77
CA LEU A 48 6.66 -6.15 -1.44
C LEU A 48 5.49 -7.13 -1.56
N SER A 49 5.58 -8.26 -0.86
CA SER A 49 4.48 -9.21 -0.74
C SER A 49 3.85 -9.09 0.63
N VAL A 50 2.53 -8.88 0.67
CA VAL A 50 1.74 -8.74 1.89
C VAL A 50 0.49 -9.58 1.75
N VAL A 51 0.08 -10.23 2.84
CA VAL A 51 -1.14 -11.03 2.88
C VAL A 51 -2.27 -10.23 3.52
N GLY A 52 -3.46 -10.31 2.94
CA GLY A 52 -4.66 -9.71 3.49
C GLY A 52 -5.89 -10.58 3.26
N LYS A 53 -6.99 -10.20 3.89
CA LYS A 53 -8.28 -10.86 3.75
C LYS A 53 -9.17 -10.07 2.80
N LEU A 54 -9.71 -10.73 1.78
CA LEU A 54 -10.63 -10.13 0.83
C LEU A 54 -11.98 -9.80 1.49
N LYS A 55 -12.56 -8.68 1.08
CA LYS A 55 -13.92 -8.25 1.41
C LYS A 55 -14.63 -7.89 0.12
N ALA A 56 -15.95 -8.01 0.10
CA ALA A 56 -16.73 -7.37 -0.96
C ALA A 56 -16.66 -5.84 -0.80
N GLU A 57 -16.73 -5.09 -1.89
CA GLU A 57 -16.79 -3.62 -1.83
C GLU A 57 -18.03 -3.14 -1.08
N GLN A 58 -19.16 -3.80 -1.33
CA GLN A 58 -20.42 -3.60 -0.62
C GLN A 58 -20.85 -4.94 -0.04
N SER A 59 -21.06 -4.97 1.26
CA SER A 59 -21.49 -6.13 2.02
C SER A 59 -22.42 -5.66 3.12
N VAL A 60 -23.56 -6.30 3.28
CA VAL A 60 -24.52 -5.97 4.32
C VAL A 60 -25.25 -7.23 4.81
N ASP A 61 -25.46 -7.27 6.11
CA ASP A 61 -26.39 -8.23 6.73
C ASP A 61 -27.78 -7.61 6.69
N ILE A 62 -28.65 -8.18 5.83
CA ILE A 62 -30.04 -7.75 5.68
C ILE A 62 -30.80 -8.20 6.92
N ALA A 63 -31.35 -7.24 7.65
CA ALA A 63 -32.11 -7.45 8.85
C ALA A 63 -33.59 -7.00 8.68
N ALA A 64 -34.49 -7.55 9.48
CA ALA A 64 -35.89 -7.10 9.55
C ALA A 64 -35.95 -5.73 10.25
N GLU A 65 -36.62 -4.76 9.64
CA GLU A 65 -36.82 -3.43 10.25
C GLU A 65 -37.92 -3.48 11.33
N VAL A 66 -38.93 -4.34 11.12
CA VAL A 66 -40.07 -4.54 12.05
C VAL A 66 -40.25 -6.02 12.36
N ALA A 67 -40.92 -6.29 13.47
CA ALA A 67 -41.27 -7.66 13.84
C ALA A 67 -42.45 -8.17 13.00
N GLY A 68 -42.35 -9.42 12.56
CA GLY A 68 -43.42 -10.02 11.78
C GLY A 68 -43.18 -11.49 11.47
N LYS A 69 -44.21 -12.15 10.88
CA LYS A 69 -44.11 -13.52 10.39
C LYS A 69 -43.67 -13.51 8.93
N VAL A 70 -42.67 -14.31 8.57
CA VAL A 70 -42.23 -14.47 7.18
C VAL A 70 -43.37 -15.08 6.37
N ASN A 71 -43.92 -14.33 5.44
CA ASN A 71 -44.97 -14.79 4.52
C ASN A 71 -44.35 -15.36 3.23
N MET A 72 -43.34 -14.73 2.66
CA MET A 72 -42.71 -15.17 1.42
C MET A 72 -41.20 -14.93 1.45
N ILE A 73 -40.44 -15.88 0.94
CA ILE A 73 -39.04 -15.73 0.60
C ILE A 73 -38.96 -15.71 -0.93
N ALA A 74 -38.61 -14.56 -1.51
CA ALA A 74 -38.66 -14.30 -2.95
C ALA A 74 -37.39 -14.65 -3.69
N VAL A 75 -36.36 -15.09 -2.97
CA VAL A 75 -35.00 -15.37 -3.51
C VAL A 75 -34.46 -16.70 -3.03
N GLN A 76 -33.46 -17.21 -3.70
CA GLN A 76 -32.72 -18.42 -3.33
C GLN A 76 -31.30 -18.10 -2.89
N ALA A 77 -30.67 -19.00 -2.15
CA ALA A 77 -29.26 -18.89 -1.80
C ALA A 77 -28.38 -18.80 -3.07
N ASN A 78 -27.37 -17.96 -3.04
CA ASN A 78 -26.45 -17.65 -4.17
C ASN A 78 -27.13 -17.03 -5.42
N GLN A 79 -28.38 -16.58 -5.30
CA GLN A 79 -29.05 -15.87 -6.39
C GLN A 79 -28.51 -14.44 -6.51
N GLN A 80 -28.27 -14.00 -7.75
CA GLN A 80 -28.03 -12.59 -8.05
C GLN A 80 -29.34 -11.81 -8.04
N VAL A 81 -29.34 -10.68 -7.36
CA VAL A 81 -30.49 -9.78 -7.24
C VAL A 81 -30.10 -8.36 -7.65
N LYS A 82 -31.11 -7.61 -8.06
CA LYS A 82 -30.99 -6.19 -8.38
C LYS A 82 -31.36 -5.32 -7.20
N LYS A 83 -30.83 -4.12 -7.16
CA LYS A 83 -31.30 -3.08 -6.22
C LYS A 83 -32.81 -2.96 -6.26
N ASP A 84 -33.43 -2.75 -5.09
CA ASP A 84 -34.89 -2.63 -4.87
C ASP A 84 -35.69 -3.91 -5.18
N GLN A 85 -35.02 -5.02 -5.53
CA GLN A 85 -35.68 -6.32 -5.66
C GLN A 85 -36.12 -6.84 -4.29
N ILE A 86 -37.38 -7.31 -4.18
CA ILE A 86 -37.91 -7.92 -2.94
C ILE A 86 -37.15 -9.22 -2.67
N LEU A 87 -36.61 -9.33 -1.47
CA LEU A 87 -35.93 -10.51 -0.94
C LEU A 87 -36.84 -11.35 -0.07
N ILE A 88 -37.51 -10.69 0.86
CA ILE A 88 -38.39 -11.31 1.84
C ILE A 88 -39.59 -10.40 2.03
N LYS A 89 -40.75 -11.02 2.19
CA LYS A 89 -41.99 -10.33 2.52
C LYS A 89 -42.53 -10.89 3.84
N LEU A 90 -42.76 -10.02 4.82
CA LEU A 90 -43.43 -10.33 6.04
C LEU A 90 -44.96 -10.33 5.80
N ASP A 91 -45.73 -10.79 6.78
CA ASP A 91 -47.20 -10.76 6.74
C ASP A 91 -47.69 -9.31 6.76
N ASP A 92 -48.29 -8.86 5.66
CA ASP A 92 -48.64 -7.47 5.40
C ASP A 92 -50.14 -7.24 5.22
N ASP A 93 -51.01 -8.26 5.43
CA ASP A 93 -52.44 -8.17 5.16
C ASP A 93 -53.10 -6.99 5.91
N LYS A 94 -52.75 -6.78 7.18
CA LYS A 94 -53.26 -5.67 7.98
C LYS A 94 -52.80 -4.32 7.52
N THR A 95 -51.53 -4.22 7.14
CA THR A 95 -50.91 -2.97 6.70
C THR A 95 -51.41 -2.58 5.32
N GLN A 96 -51.64 -3.58 4.46
CA GLN A 96 -52.26 -3.37 3.15
C GLN A 96 -53.68 -2.83 3.29
N ALA A 97 -54.49 -3.38 4.23
CA ALA A 97 -55.84 -2.87 4.52
C ALA A 97 -55.77 -1.40 5.03
N ALA A 98 -54.84 -1.08 5.93
CA ALA A 98 -54.63 0.29 6.41
C ALA A 98 -54.22 1.26 5.31
N LEU A 99 -53.40 0.82 4.35
CA LEU A 99 -53.02 1.63 3.17
C LEU A 99 -54.28 1.94 2.31
N VAL A 100 -55.14 0.95 2.06
CA VAL A 100 -56.37 1.15 1.29
C VAL A 100 -57.31 2.13 2.00
N GLU A 101 -57.46 2.04 3.32
CA GLU A 101 -58.26 2.97 4.14
C GLU A 101 -57.68 4.39 4.05
N ALA A 102 -56.40 4.60 4.28
CA ALA A 102 -55.78 5.91 4.21
C ALA A 102 -55.90 6.57 2.81
N LYS A 103 -55.80 5.75 1.75
CA LYS A 103 -56.02 6.21 0.37
C LYS A 103 -57.44 6.65 0.14
N ALA A 104 -58.42 5.88 0.58
CA ALA A 104 -59.85 6.21 0.44
C ALA A 104 -60.21 7.49 1.22
N TYR A 105 -59.66 7.65 2.44
CA TYR A 105 -59.83 8.88 3.24
C TYR A 105 -59.30 10.10 2.51
N LEU A 106 -58.09 10.06 2.01
CA LEU A 106 -57.49 11.17 1.25
C LEU A 106 -58.32 11.52 0.02
N GLN A 107 -58.80 10.54 -0.72
CA GLN A 107 -59.64 10.75 -1.91
C GLN A 107 -60.94 11.46 -1.57
N ASP A 108 -61.62 11.09 -0.44
CA ASP A 108 -62.82 11.76 0.00
C ASP A 108 -62.56 13.21 0.41
N GLU A 109 -61.47 13.48 1.17
CA GLU A 109 -61.13 14.85 1.56
C GLU A 109 -60.75 15.71 0.36
N GLN A 110 -60.11 15.18 -0.66
CA GLN A 110 -59.81 15.86 -1.92
C GLN A 110 -61.08 16.17 -2.72
N ARG A 111 -62.04 15.24 -2.76
CA ARG A 111 -63.34 15.44 -3.39
C ARG A 111 -64.10 16.58 -2.72
N LYS A 112 -64.14 16.59 -1.35
CA LYS A 112 -64.76 17.65 -0.56
C LYS A 112 -64.08 19.01 -0.80
N LEU A 113 -62.76 19.05 -0.89
CA LEU A 113 -62.03 20.28 -1.20
C LEU A 113 -62.45 20.85 -2.57
N THR A 114 -62.56 20.00 -3.57
CA THR A 114 -63.00 20.42 -4.92
C THR A 114 -64.41 21.00 -4.86
N GLU A 115 -65.30 20.41 -4.06
CA GLU A 115 -66.63 20.94 -3.88
C GLU A 115 -66.65 22.29 -3.15
N TYR A 116 -65.85 22.41 -2.06
CA TYR A 116 -65.70 23.66 -1.32
C TYR A 116 -65.12 24.78 -2.20
N GLU A 117 -64.17 24.49 -3.09
CA GLU A 117 -63.65 25.44 -4.06
C GLU A 117 -64.70 26.00 -5.03
N ARG A 118 -65.68 25.13 -5.42
CA ARG A 118 -66.82 25.55 -6.24
C ARG A 118 -67.80 26.41 -5.45
N LEU A 119 -68.05 26.08 -4.18
CA LEU A 119 -68.91 26.85 -3.29
C LEU A 119 -68.29 28.21 -2.95
N LEU A 120 -67.00 28.30 -2.73
CA LEU A 120 -66.30 29.57 -2.46
C LEU A 120 -66.43 30.52 -3.64
N LYS A 121 -66.27 30.02 -4.88
CA LYS A 121 -66.49 30.82 -6.10
C LYS A 121 -67.90 31.41 -6.24
N ARG A 122 -68.88 30.84 -5.51
CA ARG A 122 -70.24 31.29 -5.44
C ARG A 122 -70.58 32.09 -4.19
N ASN A 123 -69.55 32.41 -3.35
CA ASN A 123 -69.67 33.04 -2.04
C ASN A 123 -70.60 32.26 -1.07
N ALA A 124 -70.68 30.92 -1.22
CA ALA A 124 -71.54 30.09 -0.41
C ALA A 124 -70.87 29.51 0.84
N ILE A 125 -69.51 29.69 0.97
CA ILE A 125 -68.73 29.31 2.15
C ILE A 125 -67.73 30.42 2.45
N THR A 126 -67.14 30.37 3.67
CA THR A 126 -66.14 31.30 4.15
C THR A 126 -64.70 30.85 3.76
N PRO A 127 -63.75 31.80 3.64
CA PRO A 127 -62.33 31.43 3.48
C PRO A 127 -61.79 30.49 4.57
N THR A 128 -62.23 30.67 5.80
CA THR A 128 -61.85 29.82 6.94
C THR A 128 -62.27 28.38 6.76
N GLU A 129 -63.46 28.10 6.18
CA GLU A 129 -63.96 26.77 5.94
C GLU A 129 -63.13 26.06 4.86
N ILE A 130 -62.76 26.73 3.78
CA ILE A 130 -61.90 26.09 2.78
C ILE A 130 -60.48 25.86 3.29
N ASP A 131 -59.92 26.78 4.11
CA ASP A 131 -58.62 26.57 4.72
C ASP A 131 -58.62 25.39 5.69
N ALA A 132 -59.73 25.23 6.48
CA ALA A 132 -59.92 24.03 7.30
C ALA A 132 -59.98 22.74 6.45
N GLN A 133 -60.62 22.78 5.27
CA GLN A 133 -60.69 21.60 4.38
C GLN A 133 -59.32 21.30 3.73
N ARG A 134 -58.53 22.32 3.38
CA ARG A 134 -57.15 22.16 2.90
C ARG A 134 -56.29 21.45 3.95
N ALA A 135 -56.39 21.89 5.21
CA ALA A 135 -55.68 21.24 6.31
C ALA A 135 -56.06 19.75 6.45
N ARG A 136 -57.35 19.39 6.24
CA ARG A 136 -57.78 17.99 6.27
C ARG A 136 -57.18 17.16 5.13
N VAL A 137 -57.06 17.72 3.95
CA VAL A 137 -56.40 17.06 2.82
C VAL A 137 -54.90 16.81 3.13
N GLU A 138 -54.23 17.79 3.75
CA GLU A 138 -52.81 17.63 4.17
C GLU A 138 -52.69 16.52 5.24
N ILE A 139 -53.60 16.47 6.22
CA ILE A 139 -53.63 15.39 7.19
C ILE A 139 -53.87 14.03 6.52
N GLY A 140 -54.78 13.98 5.53
CA GLY A 140 -55.06 12.77 4.75
C GLY A 140 -53.81 12.29 3.98
N GLN A 141 -53.08 13.22 3.38
CA GLN A 141 -51.82 12.92 2.66
C GLN A 141 -50.77 12.38 3.64
N ALA A 142 -50.60 12.99 4.81
CA ALA A 142 -49.67 12.52 5.83
C ALA A 142 -50.01 11.10 6.31
N ARG A 143 -51.31 10.78 6.50
CA ARG A 143 -51.76 9.42 6.85
C ARG A 143 -51.43 8.40 5.75
N LEU A 144 -51.66 8.76 4.49
CA LEU A 144 -51.32 7.90 3.36
C LEU A 144 -49.81 7.62 3.32
N ASN A 145 -48.96 8.64 3.50
CA ASN A 145 -47.51 8.47 3.52
C ASN A 145 -47.07 7.55 4.67
N ALA A 146 -47.65 7.70 5.85
CA ALA A 146 -47.36 6.83 7.00
C ALA A 146 -47.78 5.38 6.73
N ALA A 147 -48.96 5.14 6.13
CA ALA A 147 -49.41 3.80 5.79
C ALA A 147 -48.53 3.14 4.71
N GLN A 148 -48.02 3.94 3.74
CA GLN A 148 -47.06 3.47 2.74
C GLN A 148 -45.72 3.07 3.36
N ALA A 149 -45.16 3.87 4.28
CA ALA A 149 -43.94 3.55 4.99
C ALA A 149 -44.06 2.27 5.81
N ASN A 150 -45.15 2.14 6.61
CA ASN A 150 -45.41 0.94 7.39
C ASN A 150 -45.55 -0.35 6.53
N LEU A 151 -46.06 -0.21 5.31
CA LEU A 151 -46.10 -1.34 4.37
C LEU A 151 -44.71 -1.64 3.78
N ALA A 152 -43.93 -0.60 3.48
CA ALA A 152 -42.59 -0.76 2.95
C ALA A 152 -41.66 -1.50 3.93
N ASP A 153 -41.76 -1.22 5.22
CA ASP A 153 -40.96 -1.88 6.28
C ASP A 153 -41.20 -3.41 6.34
N LEU A 154 -42.33 -3.90 5.83
CA LEU A 154 -42.64 -5.33 5.73
C LEU A 154 -42.10 -5.98 4.45
N HIS A 155 -41.65 -5.20 3.49
CA HIS A 155 -41.08 -5.65 2.21
C HIS A 155 -39.59 -5.43 2.19
N ILE A 156 -38.84 -6.41 2.62
CA ILE A 156 -37.40 -6.33 2.73
C ILE A 156 -36.77 -6.45 1.34
N THR A 157 -36.09 -5.40 0.88
CA THR A 157 -35.51 -5.26 -0.47
C THR A 157 -34.01 -5.22 -0.46
N ALA A 158 -33.38 -5.48 -1.60
CA ALA A 158 -31.93 -5.37 -1.80
C ALA A 158 -31.52 -3.89 -1.89
N PRO A 159 -30.60 -3.37 -1.05
CA PRO A 159 -30.14 -1.99 -1.10
C PRO A 159 -29.19 -1.70 -2.30
N PHE A 160 -28.59 -2.74 -2.88
CA PHE A 160 -27.71 -2.67 -4.05
C PHE A 160 -27.73 -4.00 -4.82
N ASP A 161 -27.18 -4.00 -6.03
CA ASP A 161 -27.01 -5.21 -6.85
C ASP A 161 -25.99 -6.15 -6.19
N GLY A 162 -26.37 -7.41 -5.93
CA GLY A 162 -25.48 -8.34 -5.25
C GLY A 162 -25.91 -9.79 -5.33
N THR A 163 -25.17 -10.63 -4.62
CA THR A 163 -25.45 -12.07 -4.48
C THR A 163 -25.94 -12.34 -3.08
N VAL A 164 -27.07 -13.01 -2.96
CA VAL A 164 -27.68 -13.43 -1.69
C VAL A 164 -26.86 -14.57 -1.08
N GLY A 165 -26.59 -14.50 0.20
CA GLY A 165 -25.97 -15.58 0.96
C GLY A 165 -26.90 -16.75 1.26
N PHE A 166 -26.61 -17.52 2.31
CA PHE A 166 -27.48 -18.61 2.75
C PHE A 166 -28.74 -18.09 3.45
N ILE A 167 -29.82 -18.82 3.31
CA ILE A 167 -31.12 -18.54 3.94
C ILE A 167 -31.44 -19.70 4.87
N ASP A 168 -31.17 -19.52 6.17
CA ASP A 168 -31.26 -20.58 7.18
C ASP A 168 -32.62 -20.55 7.94
N PHE A 169 -33.71 -20.15 7.25
CA PHE A 169 -35.03 -20.12 7.80
C PHE A 169 -36.10 -20.41 6.74
N SER A 170 -37.30 -20.68 7.20
CA SER A 170 -38.44 -21.05 6.34
C SER A 170 -39.59 -20.06 6.47
N ARG A 171 -40.45 -20.07 5.46
CA ARG A 171 -41.78 -19.41 5.54
C ARG A 171 -42.51 -19.82 6.83
N GLY A 172 -43.10 -18.86 7.48
CA GLY A 172 -43.81 -19.06 8.75
C GLY A 172 -42.98 -18.76 9.99
N LYS A 173 -41.63 -18.55 9.86
CA LYS A 173 -40.81 -18.10 10.98
C LYS A 173 -41.23 -16.71 11.45
N TRP A 174 -41.29 -16.52 12.77
CA TRP A 174 -41.45 -15.20 13.36
C TRP A 174 -40.05 -14.54 13.49
N VAL A 175 -39.91 -13.29 13.08
CA VAL A 175 -38.69 -12.48 13.19
C VAL A 175 -38.99 -11.24 14.02
N SER A 176 -37.98 -10.77 14.76
CA SER A 176 -38.02 -9.51 15.52
C SER A 176 -37.32 -8.42 14.74
N ALA A 177 -37.58 -7.16 15.06
CA ALA A 177 -36.80 -6.04 14.52
C ALA A 177 -35.29 -6.21 14.85
N GLY A 178 -34.41 -5.97 13.88
CA GLY A 178 -32.97 -6.19 13.99
C GLY A 178 -32.51 -7.64 13.80
N SER A 179 -33.42 -8.61 13.60
CA SER A 179 -33.03 -10.00 13.29
C SER A 179 -32.35 -10.08 11.92
N GLU A 180 -31.11 -10.55 11.88
CA GLU A 180 -30.42 -10.86 10.64
C GLU A 180 -31.11 -12.00 9.88
N LEU A 181 -31.32 -11.80 8.60
CA LEU A 181 -32.06 -12.72 7.74
C LEU A 181 -31.16 -13.39 6.71
N LEU A 182 -30.36 -12.61 6.01
CA LEU A 182 -29.43 -13.09 4.99
C LEU A 182 -28.33 -12.05 4.75
N THR A 183 -27.22 -12.48 4.19
CA THR A 183 -26.17 -11.57 3.71
C THR A 183 -26.39 -11.20 2.26
N LEU A 184 -25.99 -9.98 1.88
CA LEU A 184 -25.97 -9.53 0.49
C LEU A 184 -24.59 -8.93 0.19
N ASP A 185 -23.88 -9.52 -0.77
CA ASP A 185 -22.54 -9.14 -1.16
C ASP A 185 -22.46 -8.76 -2.63
N ASN A 186 -21.88 -7.61 -2.93
CA ASN A 186 -21.48 -7.26 -4.30
C ASN A 186 -20.15 -7.94 -4.61
N LEU A 187 -20.20 -9.05 -5.31
CA LEU A 187 -19.02 -9.85 -5.66
C LEU A 187 -18.29 -9.37 -6.94
N SER A 188 -18.76 -8.34 -7.63
CA SER A 188 -18.14 -7.85 -8.88
C SER A 188 -16.78 -7.23 -8.66
N LEU A 189 -16.58 -6.62 -7.49
CA LEU A 189 -15.36 -5.95 -7.08
C LEU A 189 -14.97 -6.36 -5.67
N MET A 190 -13.76 -6.86 -5.52
CA MET A 190 -13.24 -7.29 -4.23
C MET A 190 -12.24 -6.27 -3.71
N GLN A 191 -12.32 -5.98 -2.44
CA GLN A 191 -11.44 -5.06 -1.72
C GLN A 191 -10.47 -5.83 -0.85
N LEU A 192 -9.19 -5.44 -0.89
CA LEU A 192 -8.14 -5.95 -0.04
C LEU A 192 -7.49 -4.78 0.71
N ASP A 193 -7.58 -4.78 2.02
CA ASP A 193 -6.89 -3.81 2.87
C ASP A 193 -5.54 -4.42 3.33
N LEU A 194 -4.44 -3.86 2.85
CA LEU A 194 -3.08 -4.28 3.15
C LEU A 194 -2.46 -3.40 4.23
N GLN A 195 -1.69 -4.01 5.13
CA GLN A 195 -0.89 -3.30 6.12
C GLN A 195 0.56 -3.19 5.61
N ILE A 196 0.98 -2.00 5.22
CA ILE A 196 2.28 -1.76 4.59
C ILE A 196 3.15 -0.92 5.53
N PRO A 197 4.41 -1.30 5.80
CA PRO A 197 5.32 -0.50 6.63
C PRO A 197 5.52 0.92 6.07
N GLU A 198 5.59 1.92 6.96
CA GLU A 198 5.66 3.35 6.59
C GLU A 198 6.84 3.70 5.67
N ARG A 199 7.95 2.96 5.75
CA ARG A 199 9.13 3.17 4.89
C ARG A 199 8.83 3.11 3.38
N TYR A 200 7.72 2.45 2.99
CA TYR A 200 7.30 2.34 1.59
C TYR A 200 6.37 3.49 1.16
N LEU A 201 5.93 4.35 2.09
CA LEU A 201 5.01 5.45 1.81
C LEU A 201 5.46 6.35 0.64
N PRO A 202 6.75 6.75 0.52
CA PRO A 202 7.20 7.59 -0.60
C PRO A 202 7.07 6.94 -1.98
N GLN A 203 6.95 5.61 -2.03
CA GLN A 203 6.88 4.84 -3.27
C GLN A 203 5.44 4.42 -3.63
N LEU A 204 4.49 4.63 -2.71
CA LEU A 204 3.09 4.25 -2.90
C LEU A 204 2.31 5.36 -3.59
N SER A 205 1.54 4.98 -4.60
CA SER A 205 0.64 5.90 -5.28
C SER A 205 -0.66 5.20 -5.71
N LYS A 206 -1.73 6.00 -5.80
CA LYS A 206 -3.00 5.54 -6.37
C LYS A 206 -2.80 5.12 -7.83
N GLY A 207 -3.42 4.00 -8.22
CA GLY A 207 -3.32 3.44 -9.57
C GLY A 207 -2.18 2.43 -9.76
N MET A 208 -1.31 2.23 -8.77
CA MET A 208 -0.28 1.19 -8.84
C MET A 208 -0.89 -0.18 -9.03
N LYS A 209 -0.33 -0.96 -9.95
CA LYS A 209 -0.74 -2.35 -10.18
C LYS A 209 -0.28 -3.26 -9.05
N VAL A 210 -1.15 -4.17 -8.67
CA VAL A 210 -0.92 -5.15 -7.62
C VAL A 210 -1.28 -6.53 -8.17
N GLN A 211 -0.38 -7.49 -8.04
CA GLN A 211 -0.63 -8.88 -8.40
C GLN A 211 -1.10 -9.65 -7.18
N GLY A 212 -2.28 -10.24 -7.27
CA GLY A 212 -2.87 -11.07 -6.23
C GLY A 212 -2.77 -12.55 -6.56
N SER A 213 -2.46 -13.38 -5.58
CA SER A 213 -2.52 -14.84 -5.67
C SER A 213 -3.23 -15.42 -4.45
N SER A 214 -3.99 -16.49 -4.65
CA SER A 214 -4.72 -17.19 -3.59
C SER A 214 -4.47 -18.67 -3.67
N GLU A 215 -4.36 -19.34 -2.54
CA GLU A 215 -4.19 -20.82 -2.50
C GLU A 215 -5.39 -21.58 -3.08
N ALA A 216 -6.58 -20.97 -3.05
CA ALA A 216 -7.76 -21.56 -3.69
C ALA A 216 -7.64 -21.64 -5.22
N TRP A 217 -6.79 -20.81 -5.82
CA TRP A 217 -6.55 -20.73 -7.27
C TRP A 217 -5.05 -20.63 -7.56
N PRO A 218 -4.24 -21.68 -7.32
CA PRO A 218 -2.77 -21.59 -7.30
C PRO A 218 -2.15 -21.19 -8.64
N ASN A 219 -2.84 -21.43 -9.76
CA ASN A 219 -2.34 -21.13 -11.11
C ASN A 219 -2.98 -19.87 -11.72
N VAL A 220 -3.74 -19.11 -10.93
CA VAL A 220 -4.41 -17.88 -11.38
C VAL A 220 -3.81 -16.69 -10.68
N GLN A 221 -3.40 -15.71 -11.46
CA GLN A 221 -3.01 -14.39 -10.94
C GLN A 221 -4.16 -13.41 -11.16
N PHE A 222 -4.48 -12.69 -10.12
CA PHE A 222 -5.51 -11.64 -10.14
C PHE A 222 -4.80 -10.29 -10.24
N GLU A 223 -5.24 -9.46 -11.16
CA GLU A 223 -4.73 -8.10 -11.28
C GLU A 223 -5.63 -7.13 -10.52
N GLY A 224 -5.02 -6.37 -9.63
CA GLY A 224 -5.68 -5.31 -8.89
C GLY A 224 -4.94 -4.00 -9.01
N SER A 225 -5.51 -2.96 -8.42
CA SER A 225 -4.89 -1.64 -8.36
C SER A 225 -5.11 -0.97 -7.00
N VAL A 226 -4.13 -0.19 -6.58
CA VAL A 226 -4.23 0.66 -5.39
C VAL A 226 -5.25 1.75 -5.66
N VAL A 227 -6.30 1.82 -4.84
CA VAL A 227 -7.35 2.84 -4.96
C VAL A 227 -7.24 3.93 -3.91
N ALA A 228 -6.71 3.57 -2.74
CA ALA A 228 -6.49 4.52 -1.66
C ALA A 228 -5.32 4.11 -0.78
N VAL A 229 -4.63 5.12 -0.26
CA VAL A 229 -3.63 5.00 0.80
C VAL A 229 -4.19 5.80 1.98
N ASP A 230 -4.26 5.18 3.16
CA ASP A 230 -4.79 5.85 4.35
C ASP A 230 -3.93 7.06 4.71
N SER A 231 -4.55 8.13 5.16
CA SER A 231 -3.85 9.34 5.61
C SER A 231 -3.20 9.17 6.99
N ARG A 232 -3.50 8.08 7.69
CA ARG A 232 -3.01 7.82 9.05
C ARG A 232 -2.15 6.56 9.07
N ILE A 233 -1.06 6.64 9.84
CA ILE A 233 -0.22 5.50 10.19
C ILE A 233 -0.69 4.97 11.54
N ASN A 234 -0.83 3.65 11.66
CA ASN A 234 -1.11 3.03 12.94
C ASN A 234 0.12 3.18 13.85
N GLN A 235 -0.06 3.82 15.00
CA GLN A 235 1.05 4.17 15.89
C GLN A 235 1.69 2.96 16.59
N GLU A 236 0.95 1.86 16.76
CA GLU A 236 1.44 0.65 17.41
C GLU A 236 2.27 -0.22 16.46
N THR A 237 1.80 -0.34 15.21
CA THR A 237 2.42 -1.24 14.21
C THR A 237 3.33 -0.53 13.22
N LEU A 238 3.32 0.83 13.19
CA LEU A 238 3.99 1.67 12.19
C LEU A 238 3.68 1.28 10.75
N ASN A 239 2.46 0.77 10.54
CA ASN A 239 1.95 0.42 9.23
C ASN A 239 0.87 1.40 8.78
N LEU A 240 0.80 1.61 7.48
CA LEU A 240 -0.29 2.32 6.82
C LEU A 240 -1.21 1.32 6.13
N ARG A 241 -2.50 1.63 6.08
CA ARG A 241 -3.47 0.82 5.37
C ARG A 241 -3.54 1.25 3.91
N VAL A 242 -3.32 0.31 3.02
CA VAL A 242 -3.45 0.51 1.57
C VAL A 242 -4.60 -0.34 1.06
N ARG A 243 -5.53 0.29 0.37
CA ARG A 243 -6.69 -0.37 -0.21
C ARG A 243 -6.45 -0.69 -1.67
N VAL A 244 -6.64 -1.95 -2.00
CA VAL A 244 -6.50 -2.48 -3.36
C VAL A 244 -7.84 -3.05 -3.80
N HIS A 245 -8.24 -2.73 -5.03
CA HIS A 245 -9.41 -3.33 -5.66
C HIS A 245 -8.99 -4.37 -6.69
N PHE A 246 -9.69 -5.50 -6.66
CA PHE A 246 -9.55 -6.60 -7.60
C PHE A 246 -10.89 -6.81 -8.34
N PRO A 247 -10.96 -6.57 -9.66
CA PRO A 247 -12.10 -6.96 -10.47
C PRO A 247 -12.33 -8.46 -10.39
N ASN A 248 -13.59 -8.88 -10.28
CA ASN A 248 -13.95 -10.28 -10.09
C ASN A 248 -15.12 -10.72 -11.02
N PRO A 249 -14.94 -10.61 -12.34
CA PRO A 249 -16.01 -10.88 -13.31
C PRO A 249 -16.50 -12.32 -13.23
N ASP A 250 -15.63 -13.28 -12.99
CA ASP A 250 -15.96 -14.71 -12.87
C ASP A 250 -16.43 -15.09 -11.46
N GLN A 251 -16.50 -14.15 -10.53
CA GLN A 251 -16.89 -14.36 -9.12
C GLN A 251 -16.10 -15.48 -8.41
N ARG A 252 -14.83 -15.70 -8.82
CA ARG A 252 -13.92 -16.68 -8.21
C ARG A 252 -13.44 -16.25 -6.83
N LEU A 253 -13.26 -14.96 -6.64
CA LEU A 253 -12.90 -14.39 -5.36
C LEU A 253 -14.14 -14.27 -4.48
N LYS A 254 -14.00 -14.65 -3.21
CA LYS A 254 -15.09 -14.59 -2.22
C LYS A 254 -14.65 -13.79 -1.00
N PRO A 255 -15.55 -13.10 -0.32
CA PRO A 255 -15.27 -12.48 0.96
C PRO A 255 -14.70 -13.49 1.95
N GLY A 256 -13.72 -13.07 2.75
CA GLY A 256 -13.06 -13.95 3.71
C GLY A 256 -11.84 -14.73 3.18
N MET A 257 -11.65 -14.84 1.86
CA MET A 257 -10.46 -15.49 1.29
C MET A 257 -9.19 -14.74 1.65
N LEU A 258 -8.10 -15.48 1.91
CA LEU A 258 -6.76 -14.92 2.03
C LEU A 258 -6.16 -14.71 0.64
N MET A 259 -5.52 -13.56 0.45
CA MET A 259 -4.83 -13.22 -0.77
C MET A 259 -3.44 -12.68 -0.44
N SER A 260 -2.43 -13.24 -1.10
CA SER A 260 -1.08 -12.68 -1.13
C SER A 260 -1.01 -11.64 -2.25
N ALA A 261 -0.77 -10.39 -1.89
CA ALA A 261 -0.68 -9.28 -2.82
C ALA A 261 0.78 -8.86 -2.98
N ARG A 262 1.27 -8.83 -4.22
CA ARG A 262 2.61 -8.36 -4.57
C ARG A 262 2.51 -7.00 -5.24
N ILE A 263 3.12 -6.01 -4.60
CA ILE A 263 3.24 -4.64 -5.12
C ILE A 263 4.62 -4.50 -5.73
N HIS A 264 4.70 -4.06 -6.97
CA HIS A 264 5.95 -3.75 -7.66
C HIS A 264 6.20 -2.24 -7.56
N PHE A 265 7.34 -1.88 -6.98
CA PHE A 265 7.77 -0.50 -6.92
C PHE A 265 8.63 -0.14 -8.14
N PRO A 266 8.77 1.15 -8.46
CA PRO A 266 9.70 1.61 -9.47
C PRO A 266 11.12 1.10 -9.17
N ALA A 267 11.83 0.68 -10.20
CA ALA A 267 13.22 0.26 -10.04
C ALA A 267 14.08 1.44 -9.56
N ILE A 268 14.93 1.17 -8.59
CA ILE A 268 15.91 2.15 -8.11
C ILE A 268 17.28 1.84 -8.67
N SER A 269 18.03 2.90 -8.98
CA SER A 269 19.44 2.80 -9.34
C SER A 269 20.25 2.72 -8.06
N ALA A 270 20.89 1.60 -7.80
CA ALA A 270 21.64 1.39 -6.58
C ALA A 270 23.09 0.94 -6.89
N PRO A 271 24.07 1.32 -6.05
CA PRO A 271 25.43 0.81 -6.15
C PRO A 271 25.43 -0.71 -5.95
N ILE A 272 26.12 -1.42 -6.83
CA ILE A 272 26.27 -2.88 -6.75
C ILE A 272 27.76 -3.22 -6.84
N ILE A 273 28.17 -4.19 -6.01
CA ILE A 273 29.56 -4.65 -5.95
C ILE A 273 29.61 -6.18 -5.92
N PRO A 274 30.68 -6.81 -6.40
CA PRO A 274 30.89 -8.23 -6.22
C PRO A 274 30.98 -8.62 -4.74
N VAL A 275 30.37 -9.73 -4.35
CA VAL A 275 30.38 -10.21 -2.95
C VAL A 275 31.81 -10.41 -2.44
N GLN A 276 32.74 -10.78 -3.31
CA GLN A 276 34.16 -10.96 -2.98
C GLN A 276 34.86 -9.64 -2.57
N ALA A 277 34.29 -8.46 -2.86
CA ALA A 277 34.78 -7.16 -2.44
C ALA A 277 34.48 -6.85 -0.95
N LEU A 278 33.71 -7.69 -0.28
CA LEU A 278 33.30 -7.48 1.11
C LEU A 278 34.30 -8.11 2.10
N GLU A 279 34.74 -7.32 3.04
CA GLU A 279 35.40 -7.81 4.25
C GLU A 279 34.36 -8.01 5.34
N TYR A 280 34.37 -9.19 5.98
CA TYR A 280 33.51 -9.59 7.06
C TYR A 280 34.24 -9.44 8.40
N SER A 281 33.78 -8.56 9.27
CA SER A 281 34.35 -8.37 10.61
C SER A 281 33.23 -8.37 11.66
N GLY A 282 33.01 -9.50 12.29
CA GLY A 282 31.87 -9.72 13.18
C GLY A 282 30.55 -9.51 12.45
N THR A 283 29.68 -8.64 12.99
CA THR A 283 28.40 -8.27 12.39
C THR A 283 28.50 -7.18 11.33
N LYS A 284 29.67 -6.52 11.21
CA LYS A 284 29.89 -5.40 10.31
C LYS A 284 30.47 -5.84 8.97
N ARG A 285 30.21 -5.08 7.94
CA ARG A 285 30.71 -5.29 6.57
C ARG A 285 31.48 -4.06 6.13
N PHE A 286 32.65 -4.30 5.52
CA PHE A 286 33.54 -3.25 5.08
C PHE A 286 33.94 -3.47 3.63
N VAL A 287 34.31 -2.38 2.97
CA VAL A 287 34.96 -2.35 1.67
C VAL A 287 36.20 -1.46 1.73
N TYR A 288 37.17 -1.68 0.87
CA TYR A 288 38.31 -0.82 0.71
C TYR A 288 38.11 0.06 -0.50
N VAL A 289 37.91 1.36 -0.27
CA VAL A 289 37.75 2.38 -1.31
C VAL A 289 39.13 3.01 -1.59
N ILE A 290 39.49 3.12 -2.85
CA ILE A 290 40.80 3.68 -3.26
C ILE A 290 40.61 5.17 -3.57
N GLY A 291 41.41 5.98 -2.90
CA GLY A 291 41.53 7.42 -3.15
C GLY A 291 42.50 7.76 -4.31
N GLU A 292 42.55 9.03 -4.67
CA GLU A 292 43.44 9.56 -5.76
C GLU A 292 44.92 9.34 -5.47
N ASP A 293 45.29 9.16 -4.20
CA ASP A 293 46.64 8.92 -3.71
C ASP A 293 47.05 7.43 -3.70
N ASN A 294 46.25 6.54 -4.30
CA ASN A 294 46.42 5.08 -4.25
C ASN A 294 46.48 4.52 -2.82
N VAL A 295 45.78 5.16 -1.90
CA VAL A 295 45.57 4.67 -0.53
C VAL A 295 44.18 4.09 -0.41
N ALA A 296 44.11 2.88 0.10
CA ALA A 296 42.81 2.19 0.33
C ALA A 296 42.31 2.53 1.74
N LYS A 297 41.13 3.12 1.81
CA LYS A 297 40.41 3.43 3.06
C LYS A 297 39.35 2.40 3.33
N ARG A 298 39.40 1.84 4.52
CA ARG A 298 38.39 0.89 5.00
C ARG A 298 37.10 1.63 5.36
N ARG A 299 36.00 1.29 4.72
CA ARG A 299 34.71 1.94 4.91
C ARG A 299 33.61 0.93 5.26
N GLU A 300 32.85 1.22 6.32
CA GLU A 300 31.68 0.41 6.70
C GLU A 300 30.56 0.63 5.69
N VAL A 301 29.90 -0.47 5.30
CA VAL A 301 28.81 -0.44 4.34
C VAL A 301 27.60 -1.20 4.87
N SER A 302 26.39 -0.71 4.49
CA SER A 302 25.14 -1.43 4.73
C SER A 302 24.74 -2.18 3.46
N LEU A 303 24.50 -3.49 3.63
CA LEU A 303 24.12 -4.36 2.52
C LEU A 303 22.61 -4.36 2.33
N GLY A 304 22.20 -4.31 1.07
CA GLY A 304 20.84 -4.56 0.62
C GLY A 304 20.65 -5.97 0.05
N ALA A 305 19.83 -6.08 -0.98
CA ALA A 305 19.53 -7.35 -1.63
C ALA A 305 20.77 -7.94 -2.33
N ARG A 306 20.89 -9.26 -2.31
CA ARG A 306 21.88 -9.99 -3.09
C ARG A 306 21.29 -10.37 -4.45
N VAL A 307 22.03 -10.09 -5.52
CA VAL A 307 21.70 -10.45 -6.90
C VAL A 307 22.83 -11.33 -7.44
N GLU A 308 22.61 -12.62 -7.56
CA GLU A 308 23.63 -13.60 -8.00
C GLU A 308 24.94 -13.51 -7.18
N ASN A 309 26.04 -13.13 -7.82
CA ASN A 309 27.35 -12.94 -7.22
C ASN A 309 27.65 -11.49 -6.79
N GLN A 310 26.66 -10.63 -6.85
CA GLN A 310 26.76 -9.22 -6.49
C GLN A 310 25.83 -8.88 -5.32
N VAL A 311 26.12 -7.77 -4.65
CA VAL A 311 25.32 -7.27 -3.53
C VAL A 311 25.10 -5.78 -3.71
N VAL A 312 23.88 -5.37 -3.45
CA VAL A 312 23.45 -3.98 -3.43
C VAL A 312 24.01 -3.31 -2.17
N ILE A 313 24.50 -2.10 -2.31
CA ILE A 313 24.94 -1.29 -1.17
C ILE A 313 23.92 -0.20 -0.92
N GLU A 314 23.28 -0.25 0.25
CA GLU A 314 22.28 0.76 0.66
C GLU A 314 22.93 2.03 1.20
N LYS A 315 24.07 1.88 1.90
CA LYS A 315 24.80 3.00 2.49
C LYS A 315 26.30 2.72 2.47
N GLY A 316 27.09 3.78 2.33
CA GLY A 316 28.55 3.75 2.51
C GLY A 316 29.36 3.77 1.21
N LEU A 317 28.74 3.61 0.02
CA LEU A 317 29.41 3.73 -1.27
C LEU A 317 28.64 4.62 -2.23
N GLN A 318 29.37 5.24 -3.14
CA GLN A 318 28.81 5.99 -4.27
C GLN A 318 29.15 5.30 -5.59
N ILE A 319 28.27 5.49 -6.59
CA ILE A 319 28.50 4.99 -7.94
C ILE A 319 29.73 5.70 -8.52
N GLY A 320 30.63 4.91 -9.13
CA GLY A 320 31.89 5.40 -9.73
C GLY A 320 33.09 5.38 -8.77
N GLU A 321 32.90 5.18 -7.45
CA GLU A 321 34.05 4.98 -6.55
C GLU A 321 34.79 3.68 -6.92
N LYS A 322 36.08 3.71 -6.80
CA LYS A 322 36.96 2.56 -7.08
C LYS A 322 37.16 1.74 -5.79
N ILE A 323 36.90 0.44 -5.87
CA ILE A 323 37.01 -0.46 -4.73
C ILE A 323 37.95 -1.63 -5.03
N VAL A 324 38.49 -2.23 -3.99
CA VAL A 324 39.27 -3.47 -4.06
C VAL A 324 38.32 -4.66 -4.17
N VAL A 325 38.51 -5.49 -5.20
CA VAL A 325 37.70 -6.72 -5.39
C VAL A 325 38.51 -8.00 -5.16
N GLN A 326 39.85 -7.98 -5.32
CA GLN A 326 40.73 -9.09 -4.96
C GLN A 326 41.97 -8.57 -4.21
N GLY A 327 42.51 -9.43 -3.33
CA GLY A 327 43.65 -9.07 -2.47
C GLY A 327 43.25 -8.56 -1.08
N ILE A 328 41.98 -8.61 -0.72
CA ILE A 328 41.41 -8.06 0.53
C ILE A 328 42.06 -8.66 1.78
N VAL A 329 42.42 -9.96 1.75
CA VAL A 329 42.95 -10.70 2.93
C VAL A 329 44.20 -10.01 3.54
N ASN A 330 45.01 -9.35 2.71
CA ASN A 330 46.23 -8.68 3.13
C ASN A 330 46.03 -7.17 3.39
N MET A 331 44.81 -6.66 3.22
CA MET A 331 44.52 -5.24 3.32
C MET A 331 44.47 -4.75 4.77
N ARG A 332 44.87 -3.52 4.96
CA ARG A 332 44.73 -2.76 6.21
C ARG A 332 44.22 -1.36 5.86
N ASP A 333 43.60 -0.73 6.83
CA ASP A 333 43.17 0.65 6.67
C ASP A 333 44.37 1.56 6.38
N ASN A 334 44.19 2.48 5.43
CA ASN A 334 45.23 3.39 4.93
C ASN A 334 46.44 2.68 4.27
N ALA A 335 46.32 1.46 3.78
CA ALA A 335 47.35 0.76 3.07
C ALA A 335 47.55 1.36 1.65
N ARG A 336 48.82 1.53 1.22
CA ARG A 336 49.12 1.83 -0.17
C ARG A 336 48.91 0.61 -1.04
N VAL A 337 48.25 0.82 -2.18
CA VAL A 337 47.89 -0.26 -3.12
C VAL A 337 48.53 -0.02 -4.49
N SER A 338 48.84 -1.12 -5.15
CA SER A 338 49.23 -1.16 -6.56
C SER A 338 48.20 -1.95 -7.33
N GLU A 339 47.58 -1.30 -8.30
CA GLU A 339 46.58 -1.93 -9.12
C GLU A 339 47.20 -2.93 -10.10
N VAL A 340 46.65 -4.14 -10.10
CA VAL A 340 47.07 -5.19 -11.02
C VAL A 340 45.87 -5.73 -11.79
N THR A 341 46.10 -6.30 -12.96
CA THR A 341 45.05 -7.04 -13.69
C THR A 341 44.74 -8.34 -12.97
N VAL A 342 43.59 -8.97 -13.30
CA VAL A 342 43.20 -10.29 -12.77
C VAL A 342 44.29 -11.35 -12.99
N GLU A 343 45.14 -11.16 -14.00
CA GLU A 343 46.30 -12.01 -14.30
C GLU A 343 47.56 -11.62 -13.51
N GLY A 344 47.47 -10.64 -12.61
CA GLY A 344 48.60 -10.17 -11.77
C GLY A 344 49.59 -9.24 -12.46
N ARG A 345 49.28 -8.72 -13.65
CA ARG A 345 50.14 -7.74 -14.37
C ARG A 345 49.82 -6.32 -13.91
N PRO A 346 50.80 -5.47 -13.66
CA PRO A 346 50.56 -4.07 -13.31
C PRO A 346 49.85 -3.35 -14.47
N LEU A 347 48.81 -2.55 -14.12
CA LEU A 347 48.17 -1.66 -15.08
C LEU A 347 49.20 -0.62 -15.56
N LYS A 348 49.48 -0.59 -16.88
CA LYS A 348 50.26 0.49 -17.49
C LYS A 348 49.49 1.80 -17.26
N LYS A 349 50.15 2.78 -16.65
CA LYS A 349 49.71 4.17 -16.70
C LYS A 349 49.73 4.58 -18.17
N ASP A 350 48.55 4.81 -18.76
CA ASP A 350 48.51 5.50 -20.05
C ASP A 350 49.03 6.93 -19.83
N ASP A 351 50.16 7.23 -20.49
CA ASP A 351 50.66 8.57 -20.61
C ASP A 351 49.61 9.44 -21.29
N LYS A 352 49.12 10.44 -20.54
CA LYS A 352 48.40 11.57 -21.11
C LYS A 352 49.36 12.71 -21.30
#